data_88476888bc32b48fcb766184a5a07f55
#
_entry.id   88476888bc32b48fcb766184a5a07f55
#
_cell.length_a   1.000
_cell.length_b   1.000
_cell.length_c   1.000
_cell.angle_alpha   90.00
_cell.angle_beta   90.00
_cell.angle_gamma   90.00
#
_symmetry.space_group_name_H-M   'P 1'
#
loop_
_entity.id
_entity.type
_entity.pdbx_description
1 polymer ?
#
loop_
_entity_poly.entity_id
_entity_poly.type
_entity_poly.pdbx_seq_one_letter_code
_entity_poly.pdbx_strand_id
1 'polypeptide(L)'
;MAAVAVLATAMALTAQHPSEAAASRVRLGSASDVSRTSWNGPAFTMNGAGGVVAASMSRAVDEIRGGSGSIDVVVLAGSAPTSGSQTPECDTVMGLTGVNSCMTWTLTAAADGNNSQVNTDVRNAEFVYFAGGDQCRYAAWKGTALEASVESVVAKGGGSGGGSAGHHINSPLVYDACNGSVTSSEALANPYDRYIGFTTGMFQWANYGGVINDSHFVARDRMGRSMAFVTRAIKDGLTTNGAAWAVGVEESGGSLFLDRSGMATQYGKDAYVVLGDHRPEQAVDRKPLTYSDFKIWRLTPGATFDFKNRPTCGYYLRSVTNGTPDPNLYSGTPVTNCGSQGGGGSLAESEPNDTRDTADDATALTLPGSITGSMKSTGDRDYFKVGLASGQTATVNCAVPTAYDADLYWLDSTGSTLERSVNDGAGSDESVTFTRTASGSGTYYVDVEAYSGSGSSTYSCTVSKS
;
A
#
# COMPACT_ATOMS: atom_id res chain seq x y z
N MET A 1 49.27 -54.40 -45.02
CA MET A 1 48.14 -53.43 -44.96
C MET A 1 48.20 -52.80 -43.59
N ALA A 2 48.69 -51.55 -43.48
CA ALA A 2 48.77 -50.81 -42.22
C ALA A 2 47.56 -49.94 -42.12
N ALA A 3 46.82 -50.00 -41.00
CA ALA A 3 45.69 -49.20 -40.70
C ALA A 3 46.17 -47.93 -39.98
N VAL A 4 45.85 -46.77 -40.55
CA VAL A 4 46.11 -45.45 -39.96
C VAL A 4 44.87 -45.09 -39.12
N ALA A 5 45.07 -44.96 -37.81
CA ALA A 5 44.04 -44.40 -36.91
C ALA A 5 44.16 -42.88 -36.89
N VAL A 6 43.08 -42.20 -37.30
CA VAL A 6 42.95 -40.74 -37.18
C VAL A 6 42.32 -40.41 -35.82
N LEU A 7 43.11 -39.83 -34.92
CA LEU A 7 42.59 -39.23 -33.67
C LEU A 7 41.94 -37.89 -33.99
N ALA A 8 40.63 -37.77 -33.83
CA ALA A 8 39.92 -36.50 -33.85
C ALA A 8 39.93 -35.90 -32.44
N THR A 9 40.72 -34.85 -32.24
CA THR A 9 40.67 -34.01 -31.01
C THR A 9 39.49 -33.08 -31.08
N ALA A 10 38.45 -33.33 -30.28
CA ALA A 10 37.36 -32.37 -30.08
C ALA A 10 37.85 -31.23 -29.17
N MET A 11 38.04 -30.02 -29.72
CA MET A 11 38.16 -28.82 -28.92
C MET A 11 36.80 -28.42 -28.36
N ALA A 12 36.62 -28.58 -27.04
CA ALA A 12 35.48 -28.00 -26.33
C ALA A 12 35.70 -26.46 -26.29
N LEU A 13 34.91 -25.73 -27.08
CA LEU A 13 34.75 -24.29 -26.88
C LEU A 13 33.97 -24.10 -25.55
N THR A 14 34.67 -23.75 -24.48
CA THR A 14 34.04 -23.19 -23.29
C THR A 14 33.58 -21.80 -23.65
N ALA A 15 32.29 -21.60 -23.79
CA ALA A 15 31.70 -20.28 -23.86
C ALA A 15 32.06 -19.55 -22.55
N GLN A 16 32.99 -18.62 -22.60
CA GLN A 16 33.22 -17.69 -21.50
C GLN A 16 32.00 -16.81 -21.42
N HIS A 17 31.16 -17.05 -20.40
CA HIS A 17 30.19 -16.04 -19.97
C HIS A 17 30.99 -14.81 -19.57
N PRO A 18 30.57 -13.60 -20.00
CA PRO A 18 31.20 -12.38 -19.50
C PRO A 18 31.16 -12.43 -17.97
N SER A 19 32.31 -12.33 -17.32
CA SER A 19 32.36 -12.26 -15.85
C SER A 19 31.52 -11.05 -15.45
N GLU A 20 30.45 -11.29 -14.68
CA GLU A 20 29.72 -10.19 -14.04
C GLU A 20 30.74 -9.36 -13.26
N ALA A 21 30.67 -8.03 -13.42
CA ALA A 21 31.55 -7.14 -12.69
C ALA A 21 31.33 -7.36 -11.19
N ALA A 22 32.41 -7.53 -10.44
CA ALA A 22 32.34 -7.68 -9.00
C ALA A 22 31.68 -6.44 -8.37
N ALA A 23 30.93 -6.63 -7.28
CA ALA A 23 30.38 -5.52 -6.49
C ALA A 23 31.47 -4.48 -6.18
N SER A 24 31.18 -3.22 -6.41
CA SER A 24 32.13 -2.11 -6.21
C SER A 24 31.54 -1.01 -5.36
N ARG A 25 32.40 -0.26 -4.66
CA ARG A 25 31.95 0.84 -3.79
C ARG A 25 32.81 2.09 -3.95
N VAL A 26 32.15 3.23 -3.76
CA VAL A 26 32.78 4.55 -3.66
C VAL A 26 32.20 5.26 -2.44
N ARG A 27 33.07 5.76 -1.56
CA ARG A 27 32.67 6.53 -0.37
C ARG A 27 33.07 7.99 -0.52
N LEU A 28 32.14 8.88 -0.14
CA LEU A 28 32.36 10.30 0.08
C LEU A 28 32.24 10.60 1.59
N GLY A 29 33.00 11.56 2.10
CA GLY A 29 32.95 11.97 3.50
C GLY A 29 33.86 11.14 4.41
N SER A 30 33.49 11.04 5.68
CA SER A 30 34.28 10.40 6.74
C SER A 30 34.37 8.88 6.57
N ALA A 31 35.54 8.33 6.90
CA ALA A 31 35.69 6.87 7.01
C ALA A 31 35.26 6.33 8.39
N SER A 32 35.06 7.21 9.37
CA SER A 32 34.65 6.84 10.72
C SER A 32 33.14 6.67 10.75
N ASP A 33 32.68 5.56 11.26
CA ASP A 33 31.27 5.22 11.48
C ASP A 33 30.64 6.09 12.57
N VAL A 34 29.39 6.51 12.38
CA VAL A 34 28.61 7.21 13.39
C VAL A 34 27.77 6.17 14.16
N SER A 35 28.07 5.99 15.42
CA SER A 35 27.40 4.98 16.25
C SER A 35 26.61 5.63 17.39
N ARG A 36 25.37 5.19 17.56
CA ARG A 36 24.47 5.52 18.68
C ARG A 36 23.70 4.27 19.11
N THR A 37 23.21 4.30 20.34
CA THR A 37 22.39 3.21 20.89
C THR A 37 21.01 3.12 20.27
N SER A 38 20.46 4.25 19.76
CA SER A 38 19.17 4.34 19.05
C SER A 38 19.12 5.59 18.18
N TRP A 39 18.28 5.52 17.16
CA TRP A 39 17.99 6.62 16.25
C TRP A 39 16.52 7.03 16.38
N ASN A 40 16.16 8.21 15.88
CA ASN A 40 14.84 8.81 16.12
C ASN A 40 13.82 8.60 15.00
N GLY A 41 14.16 7.84 13.94
CA GLY A 41 13.23 7.42 12.89
C GLY A 41 12.32 6.24 13.32
N PRO A 42 11.79 5.45 12.39
CA PRO A 42 12.20 5.42 10.99
C PRO A 42 11.67 6.61 10.17
N ALA A 43 12.37 6.89 9.05
CA ALA A 43 11.97 7.88 8.07
C ALA A 43 12.17 7.33 6.65
N PHE A 44 11.28 7.70 5.72
CA PHE A 44 11.32 7.18 4.36
C PHE A 44 11.20 8.30 3.32
N THR A 45 11.84 8.13 2.16
CA THR A 45 11.73 9.06 1.02
C THR A 45 11.40 8.29 -0.26
N MET A 46 10.24 8.57 -0.85
CA MET A 46 9.73 7.92 -2.05
C MET A 46 9.75 8.91 -3.21
N ASN A 47 10.76 8.82 -4.10
CA ASN A 47 10.98 9.82 -5.15
C ASN A 47 10.42 9.38 -6.50
N GLY A 48 9.84 10.30 -7.24
CA GLY A 48 9.26 10.05 -8.56
C GLY A 48 10.29 9.76 -9.65
N ALA A 49 11.53 10.25 -9.51
CA ALA A 49 12.66 9.97 -10.41
C ALA A 49 13.84 9.37 -9.65
N GLY A 50 14.89 8.93 -10.34
CA GLY A 50 16.01 8.20 -9.75
C GLY A 50 16.87 8.97 -8.75
N GLY A 51 16.97 10.28 -8.88
CA GLY A 51 17.84 11.12 -8.04
C GLY A 51 17.26 11.42 -6.67
N VAL A 52 18.11 11.93 -5.79
CA VAL A 52 17.72 12.39 -4.45
C VAL A 52 17.03 13.74 -4.53
N VAL A 53 15.87 13.88 -3.87
CA VAL A 53 15.21 15.16 -3.65
C VAL A 53 15.71 15.74 -2.32
N ALA A 54 16.57 16.76 -2.40
CA ALA A 54 17.31 17.30 -1.26
C ALA A 54 16.41 17.72 -0.09
N ALA A 55 15.25 18.33 -0.36
CA ALA A 55 14.33 18.81 0.69
C ALA A 55 13.75 17.66 1.53
N SER A 56 13.27 16.59 0.89
CA SER A 56 12.72 15.42 1.59
C SER A 56 13.83 14.61 2.26
N MET A 57 15.00 14.48 1.64
CA MET A 57 16.13 13.79 2.23
C MET A 57 16.69 14.54 3.45
N SER A 58 16.77 15.88 3.41
CA SER A 58 17.13 16.69 4.58
C SER A 58 16.17 16.47 5.74
N ARG A 59 14.86 16.39 5.43
CA ARG A 59 13.85 16.07 6.45
C ARG A 59 14.04 14.68 7.05
N ALA A 60 14.40 13.67 6.24
CA ALA A 60 14.69 12.33 6.73
C ALA A 60 15.96 12.30 7.60
N VAL A 61 17.03 12.99 7.18
CA VAL A 61 18.26 13.14 7.98
C VAL A 61 17.95 13.77 9.33
N ASP A 62 17.17 14.86 9.36
CA ASP A 62 16.80 15.56 10.60
C ASP A 62 15.92 14.70 11.52
N GLU A 63 14.97 13.95 10.97
CA GLU A 63 14.14 13.01 11.72
C GLU A 63 15.00 11.94 12.39
N ILE A 64 15.85 11.25 11.60
CA ILE A 64 16.68 10.15 12.09
C ILE A 64 17.67 10.60 13.16
N ARG A 65 18.37 11.71 12.95
CA ARG A 65 19.38 12.23 13.92
C ARG A 65 18.76 12.89 15.15
N GLY A 66 17.45 13.17 15.16
CA GLY A 66 16.77 13.85 16.27
C GLY A 66 17.28 15.26 16.50
N GLY A 67 17.63 15.98 15.43
CA GLY A 67 18.09 17.37 15.45
C GLY A 67 19.56 17.58 15.82
N SER A 68 20.32 16.56 16.17
CA SER A 68 21.74 16.68 16.57
C SER A 68 22.62 15.55 16.03
N GLY A 69 23.90 15.84 15.79
CA GLY A 69 24.89 14.90 15.23
C GLY A 69 24.68 14.66 13.74
N SER A 70 25.17 13.54 13.25
CA SER A 70 25.14 13.18 11.83
C SER A 70 24.79 11.71 11.64
N ILE A 71 24.50 11.32 10.38
CA ILE A 71 24.21 9.96 9.95
C ILE A 71 25.14 9.55 8.82
N ASP A 72 25.30 8.25 8.62
CA ASP A 72 25.93 7.65 7.44
C ASP A 72 24.85 7.14 6.48
N VAL A 73 25.05 7.34 5.18
CA VAL A 73 24.11 6.94 4.13
C VAL A 73 24.76 5.91 3.22
N VAL A 74 24.02 4.85 2.88
CA VAL A 74 24.42 3.90 1.83
C VAL A 74 23.44 3.99 0.67
N VAL A 75 23.97 4.16 -0.53
CA VAL A 75 23.25 4.10 -1.81
C VAL A 75 23.48 2.71 -2.43
N LEU A 76 22.42 2.03 -2.79
CA LEU A 76 22.44 0.75 -3.50
C LEU A 76 22.03 1.00 -4.96
N ALA A 77 22.94 0.77 -5.89
CA ALA A 77 22.72 0.94 -7.32
C ALA A 77 22.83 -0.41 -8.06
N GLY A 78 21.87 -0.72 -8.92
CA GLY A 78 21.86 -1.95 -9.73
C GLY A 78 22.79 -1.89 -10.95
N SER A 79 23.36 -0.71 -11.26
CA SER A 79 24.32 -0.50 -12.36
C SER A 79 25.17 0.72 -12.07
N ALA A 80 26.40 0.74 -12.62
CA ALA A 80 27.21 1.94 -12.59
C ALA A 80 26.63 3.03 -13.52
N PRO A 81 26.76 4.31 -13.16
CA PRO A 81 26.44 5.40 -14.07
C PRO A 81 27.26 5.30 -15.37
N THR A 82 26.62 5.58 -16.49
CA THR A 82 27.28 5.51 -17.82
C THR A 82 28.03 6.81 -18.19
N SER A 83 27.76 7.90 -17.47
CA SER A 83 28.41 9.21 -17.67
C SER A 83 28.24 10.09 -16.43
N GLY A 84 29.08 11.09 -16.29
CA GLY A 84 29.05 12.03 -15.15
C GLY A 84 29.66 11.46 -13.88
N SER A 85 29.14 11.88 -12.73
CA SER A 85 29.56 11.38 -11.40
C SER A 85 29.30 9.90 -11.26
N GLN A 86 30.21 9.19 -10.57
CA GLN A 86 30.03 7.79 -10.19
C GLN A 86 29.15 7.63 -8.94
N THR A 87 28.80 8.73 -8.27
CA THR A 87 28.05 8.78 -7.00
C THR A 87 27.01 9.91 -7.00
N PRO A 88 26.13 10.02 -8.04
CA PRO A 88 25.27 11.20 -8.19
C PRO A 88 24.32 11.43 -7.02
N GLU A 89 23.82 10.36 -6.39
CA GLU A 89 22.98 10.45 -5.20
C GLU A 89 23.79 10.92 -3.99
N CYS A 90 24.99 10.35 -3.78
CA CYS A 90 25.88 10.76 -2.69
C CYS A 90 26.39 12.19 -2.86
N ASP A 91 26.60 12.68 -4.08
CA ASP A 91 26.98 14.07 -4.32
C ASP A 91 25.92 15.04 -3.77
N THR A 92 24.63 14.71 -3.97
CA THR A 92 23.53 15.48 -3.39
C THR A 92 23.46 15.33 -1.87
N VAL A 93 23.55 14.11 -1.37
CA VAL A 93 23.43 13.77 0.06
C VAL A 93 24.53 14.44 0.89
N MET A 94 25.77 14.46 0.41
CA MET A 94 26.91 15.10 1.10
C MET A 94 26.78 16.62 1.23
N GLY A 95 25.93 17.25 0.43
CA GLY A 95 25.59 18.68 0.56
C GLY A 95 24.60 18.98 1.70
N LEU A 96 24.03 17.96 2.35
CA LEU A 96 23.04 18.15 3.40
C LEU A 96 23.67 18.27 4.79
N THR A 97 23.06 19.12 5.63
CA THR A 97 23.48 19.21 7.03
C THR A 97 23.17 17.92 7.78
N GLY A 98 24.13 17.44 8.58
CA GLY A 98 23.92 16.24 9.41
C GLY A 98 24.23 14.93 8.69
N VAL A 99 24.98 14.97 7.59
CA VAL A 99 25.53 13.79 6.94
C VAL A 99 27.03 13.69 7.25
N ASN A 100 27.50 12.54 7.73
CA ASN A 100 28.90 12.22 8.01
C ASN A 100 29.59 11.63 6.78
N SER A 101 28.94 10.65 6.15
CA SER A 101 29.42 10.03 4.91
C SER A 101 28.27 9.53 4.04
N CYS A 102 28.57 9.35 2.76
CA CYS A 102 27.69 8.65 1.83
C CYS A 102 28.49 7.66 0.99
N MET A 103 28.04 6.40 0.91
CA MET A 103 28.70 5.34 0.19
C MET A 103 27.79 4.75 -0.88
N THR A 104 28.22 4.78 -2.14
CA THR A 104 27.53 4.09 -3.24
C THR A 104 28.11 2.69 -3.43
N TRP A 105 27.28 1.67 -3.29
CA TRP A 105 27.54 0.30 -3.73
C TRP A 105 26.89 0.06 -5.09
N THR A 106 27.67 -0.40 -6.06
CA THR A 106 27.16 -0.91 -7.35
C THR A 106 27.10 -2.42 -7.28
N LEU A 107 25.88 -2.98 -7.32
CA LEU A 107 25.58 -4.41 -7.17
C LEU A 107 24.91 -4.89 -8.47
N THR A 108 25.62 -5.71 -9.25
CA THR A 108 25.17 -6.08 -10.60
C THR A 108 24.55 -7.46 -10.68
N ALA A 109 24.73 -8.28 -9.64
CA ALA A 109 24.23 -9.64 -9.54
C ALA A 109 23.32 -9.84 -8.31
N ALA A 110 22.37 -10.77 -8.39
CA ALA A 110 21.56 -11.18 -7.24
C ALA A 110 22.42 -11.72 -6.08
N ALA A 111 23.53 -12.42 -6.39
CA ALA A 111 24.46 -12.96 -5.42
C ALA A 111 25.15 -11.87 -4.57
N ASP A 112 25.28 -10.64 -5.08
CA ASP A 112 25.84 -9.51 -4.34
C ASP A 112 25.05 -9.18 -3.07
N GLY A 113 23.76 -9.54 -3.01
CA GLY A 113 22.93 -9.44 -1.82
C GLY A 113 23.43 -10.27 -0.62
N ASN A 114 24.32 -11.24 -0.84
CA ASN A 114 24.97 -12.02 0.22
C ASN A 114 26.43 -11.61 0.45
N ASN A 115 26.91 -10.54 -0.18
CA ASN A 115 28.28 -10.04 0.05
C ASN A 115 28.40 -9.50 1.48
N SER A 116 29.36 -10.05 2.26
CA SER A 116 29.50 -9.73 3.68
C SER A 116 29.89 -8.26 3.93
N GLN A 117 30.70 -7.65 3.03
CA GLN A 117 31.11 -6.26 3.17
C GLN A 117 29.96 -5.31 2.87
N VAL A 118 29.15 -5.58 1.81
CA VAL A 118 27.92 -4.84 1.52
C VAL A 118 27.01 -4.83 2.73
N ASN A 119 26.74 -6.02 3.28
CA ASN A 119 25.85 -6.19 4.43
C ASN A 119 26.37 -5.50 5.70
N THR A 120 27.69 -5.48 5.91
CA THR A 120 28.30 -4.75 7.02
C THR A 120 28.14 -3.24 6.85
N ASP A 121 28.44 -2.71 5.68
CA ASP A 121 28.34 -1.28 5.40
C ASP A 121 26.87 -0.80 5.47
N VAL A 122 25.91 -1.62 5.01
CA VAL A 122 24.47 -1.31 5.12
C VAL A 122 24.03 -1.27 6.57
N ARG A 123 24.36 -2.27 7.40
CA ARG A 123 23.95 -2.30 8.81
C ARG A 123 24.54 -1.15 9.63
N ASN A 124 25.70 -0.66 9.25
CA ASN A 124 26.33 0.49 9.91
C ASN A 124 25.69 1.83 9.51
N ALA A 125 25.08 1.93 8.34
CA ALA A 125 24.41 3.15 7.89
C ALA A 125 23.10 3.41 8.65
N GLU A 126 22.67 4.67 8.68
CA GLU A 126 21.39 5.10 9.23
C GLU A 126 20.33 5.35 8.16
N PHE A 127 20.74 5.45 6.90
CA PHE A 127 19.81 5.54 5.79
C PHE A 127 20.30 4.72 4.60
N VAL A 128 19.37 3.97 3.99
CA VAL A 128 19.64 3.22 2.77
C VAL A 128 18.81 3.80 1.63
N TYR A 129 19.48 4.26 0.57
CA TYR A 129 18.83 4.80 -0.62
C TYR A 129 19.01 3.85 -1.81
N PHE A 130 17.91 3.43 -2.42
CA PHE A 130 17.92 2.64 -3.66
C PHE A 130 17.92 3.61 -4.86
N ALA A 131 18.95 3.55 -5.69
CA ALA A 131 19.07 4.38 -6.87
C ALA A 131 18.02 4.02 -7.94
N GLY A 132 17.84 4.90 -8.93
CA GLY A 132 17.05 4.58 -10.11
C GLY A 132 17.70 3.46 -10.94
N GLY A 133 16.91 2.80 -11.80
CA GLY A 133 17.40 1.73 -12.66
C GLY A 133 16.34 0.68 -12.94
N ASP A 134 16.67 -0.58 -12.67
CA ASP A 134 15.82 -1.75 -12.90
C ASP A 134 15.39 -2.36 -11.56
N GLN A 135 14.10 -2.23 -11.21
CA GLN A 135 13.56 -2.78 -9.97
C GLN A 135 13.56 -4.32 -9.92
N CYS A 136 13.59 -5.01 -11.05
CA CYS A 136 13.74 -6.45 -11.08
C CYS A 136 15.08 -6.91 -10.45
N ARG A 137 16.14 -6.15 -10.63
CA ARG A 137 17.43 -6.41 -9.96
C ARG A 137 17.31 -6.28 -8.45
N TYR A 138 16.58 -5.28 -7.98
CA TYR A 138 16.34 -5.07 -6.55
C TYR A 138 15.45 -6.16 -5.96
N ALA A 139 14.40 -6.56 -6.67
CA ALA A 139 13.51 -7.65 -6.28
C ALA A 139 14.26 -9.00 -6.17
N ALA A 140 15.31 -9.21 -6.96
CA ALA A 140 16.16 -10.39 -6.89
C ALA A 140 16.99 -10.50 -5.59
N TRP A 141 17.10 -9.44 -4.79
CA TRP A 141 17.74 -9.48 -3.46
C TRP A 141 16.80 -9.97 -2.36
N LYS A 142 15.53 -10.22 -2.65
CA LYS A 142 14.62 -10.81 -1.69
C LYS A 142 15.12 -12.16 -1.21
N GLY A 143 15.06 -12.39 0.10
CA GLY A 143 15.57 -13.60 0.76
C GLY A 143 17.09 -13.64 0.91
N THR A 144 17.83 -12.59 0.49
CA THR A 144 19.27 -12.48 0.74
C THR A 144 19.57 -11.78 2.05
N ALA A 145 20.83 -11.82 2.49
CA ALA A 145 21.28 -11.10 3.68
C ALA A 145 21.10 -9.56 3.57
N LEU A 146 21.04 -9.02 2.35
CA LEU A 146 20.87 -7.58 2.11
C LEU A 146 19.47 -7.11 2.52
N GLU A 147 18.43 -7.87 2.24
CA GLU A 147 17.07 -7.56 2.71
C GLU A 147 17.05 -7.38 4.23
N ALA A 148 17.52 -8.39 4.97
CA ALA A 148 17.60 -8.32 6.44
C ALA A 148 18.50 -7.18 6.95
N SER A 149 19.56 -6.84 6.20
CA SER A 149 20.44 -5.72 6.57
C SER A 149 19.74 -4.37 6.42
N VAL A 150 18.96 -4.16 5.35
CA VAL A 150 18.14 -2.95 5.16
C VAL A 150 17.05 -2.87 6.23
N GLU A 151 16.36 -3.95 6.50
CA GLU A 151 15.34 -4.01 7.57
C GLU A 151 15.95 -3.67 8.95
N SER A 152 17.18 -4.11 9.23
CA SER A 152 17.87 -3.79 10.49
C SER A 152 18.18 -2.29 10.62
N VAL A 153 18.45 -1.58 9.51
CA VAL A 153 18.63 -0.12 9.52
C VAL A 153 17.34 0.58 9.93
N VAL A 154 16.21 0.18 9.35
CA VAL A 154 14.90 0.74 9.71
C VAL A 154 14.51 0.37 11.14
N ALA A 155 14.77 -0.85 11.58
CA ALA A 155 14.43 -1.33 12.91
C ALA A 155 15.22 -0.61 14.03
N LYS A 156 16.47 -0.17 13.79
CA LYS A 156 17.23 0.64 14.76
C LYS A 156 16.81 2.12 14.80
N GLY A 157 15.78 2.53 14.02
CA GLY A 157 15.30 3.90 13.92
C GLY A 157 16.01 4.72 12.85
N GLY A 158 16.66 4.09 11.89
CA GLY A 158 17.19 4.71 10.67
C GLY A 158 16.11 4.91 9.61
N GLY A 159 16.46 4.76 8.34
CA GLY A 159 15.48 4.95 7.27
C GLY A 159 15.82 4.25 5.97
N SER A 160 14.87 4.28 5.06
CA SER A 160 15.02 3.77 3.69
C SER A 160 14.34 4.69 2.70
N GLY A 161 14.77 4.64 1.46
CA GLY A 161 14.15 5.41 0.39
C GLY A 161 14.69 5.03 -0.97
N GLY A 162 14.23 5.76 -1.98
CA GLY A 162 14.71 5.54 -3.32
C GLY A 162 13.93 6.31 -4.35
N GLY A 163 14.46 6.33 -5.57
CA GLY A 163 13.82 6.99 -6.69
C GLY A 163 13.62 6.05 -7.88
N SER A 164 12.55 6.28 -8.64
CA SER A 164 12.20 5.42 -9.78
C SER A 164 12.14 3.94 -9.37
N ALA A 165 13.01 3.07 -9.86
CA ALA A 165 13.12 1.67 -9.44
C ALA A 165 13.30 1.52 -7.92
N GLY A 166 14.06 2.41 -7.28
CA GLY A 166 14.24 2.45 -5.83
C GLY A 166 12.98 2.84 -5.07
N HIS A 167 12.07 3.62 -5.67
CA HIS A 167 10.76 3.87 -5.11
C HIS A 167 9.90 2.59 -5.13
N HIS A 168 9.88 1.89 -6.27
CA HIS A 168 9.10 0.65 -6.40
C HIS A 168 9.47 -0.38 -5.34
N ILE A 169 10.76 -0.59 -5.07
CA ILE A 169 11.21 -1.62 -4.14
C ILE A 169 10.85 -1.31 -2.68
N ASN A 170 10.64 -0.05 -2.32
CA ASN A 170 10.27 0.38 -0.96
C ASN A 170 8.77 0.21 -0.67
N SER A 171 8.18 -0.91 -1.07
CA SER A 171 6.79 -1.27 -0.77
C SER A 171 6.62 -2.76 -0.47
N PRO A 172 5.58 -3.15 0.28
CA PRO A 172 5.32 -4.55 0.60
C PRO A 172 4.88 -5.38 -0.62
N LEU A 173 4.31 -4.73 -1.63
CA LEU A 173 3.91 -5.32 -2.89
C LEU A 173 4.57 -4.55 -4.04
N VAL A 174 5.63 -5.14 -4.59
CA VAL A 174 6.46 -4.50 -5.62
C VAL A 174 5.97 -4.89 -7.01
N TYR A 175 5.59 -3.89 -7.83
CA TYR A 175 5.55 -4.11 -9.27
C TYR A 175 6.98 -4.25 -9.77
N ASP A 176 7.42 -5.47 -10.04
CA ASP A 176 8.82 -5.80 -10.29
C ASP A 176 9.29 -5.57 -11.75
N ALA A 177 8.36 -5.54 -12.69
CA ALA A 177 8.62 -5.37 -14.13
C ALA A 177 9.68 -6.34 -14.69
N CYS A 178 9.85 -7.52 -14.08
CA CYS A 178 10.88 -8.50 -14.50
C CYS A 178 10.66 -9.04 -15.92
N ASN A 179 9.44 -8.99 -16.42
CA ASN A 179 9.11 -9.37 -17.79
C ASN A 179 9.05 -8.17 -18.77
N GLY A 180 9.35 -6.97 -18.29
CA GLY A 180 9.20 -5.71 -19.00
C GLY A 180 8.18 -4.78 -18.36
N SER A 181 8.08 -3.55 -18.87
CA SER A 181 7.17 -2.54 -18.33
C SER A 181 5.85 -2.51 -19.10
N VAL A 182 4.73 -2.42 -18.38
CA VAL A 182 3.37 -2.25 -18.94
C VAL A 182 3.01 -0.77 -18.99
N THR A 183 2.30 -0.35 -20.03
CA THR A 183 1.64 0.96 -20.13
C THR A 183 0.26 0.94 -19.48
N SER A 184 -0.32 2.11 -19.20
CA SER A 184 -1.70 2.21 -18.68
C SER A 184 -2.72 1.59 -19.63
N SER A 185 -2.61 1.84 -20.92
CA SER A 185 -3.53 1.29 -21.92
C SER A 185 -3.47 -0.24 -22.00
N GLU A 186 -2.27 -0.83 -21.96
CA GLU A 186 -2.10 -2.29 -21.95
C GLU A 186 -2.67 -2.91 -20.66
N ALA A 187 -2.37 -2.30 -19.51
CA ALA A 187 -2.85 -2.79 -18.21
C ALA A 187 -4.38 -2.72 -18.07
N LEU A 188 -5.00 -1.66 -18.60
CA LEU A 188 -6.46 -1.51 -18.61
C LEU A 188 -7.14 -2.43 -19.63
N ALA A 189 -6.50 -2.72 -20.76
CA ALA A 189 -7.00 -3.66 -21.77
C ALA A 189 -6.90 -5.13 -21.28
N ASN A 190 -5.90 -5.44 -20.46
CA ASN A 190 -5.73 -6.75 -19.84
C ASN A 190 -5.02 -6.61 -18.48
N PRO A 191 -5.73 -6.63 -17.35
CA PRO A 191 -5.10 -6.54 -16.04
C PRO A 191 -4.19 -7.75 -15.70
N TYR A 192 -4.24 -8.81 -16.52
CA TYR A 192 -3.35 -9.98 -16.47
C TYR A 192 -2.31 -9.96 -17.60
N ASP A 193 -1.95 -8.77 -18.09
CA ASP A 193 -0.87 -8.67 -19.07
C ASP A 193 0.43 -9.29 -18.51
N ARG A 194 1.18 -9.95 -19.39
CA ARG A 194 2.43 -10.66 -19.02
C ARG A 194 3.49 -9.76 -18.38
N TYR A 195 3.41 -8.45 -18.60
CA TYR A 195 4.31 -7.46 -18.01
C TYR A 195 3.89 -7.02 -16.60
N ILE A 196 2.74 -7.50 -16.10
CA ILE A 196 2.30 -7.23 -14.74
C ILE A 196 2.71 -8.39 -13.84
N GLY A 197 3.86 -8.24 -13.19
CA GLY A 197 4.40 -9.15 -12.19
C GLY A 197 4.57 -8.45 -10.84
N PHE A 198 4.40 -9.20 -9.76
CA PHE A 198 4.56 -8.69 -8.40
C PHE A 198 5.49 -9.56 -7.57
N THR A 199 6.45 -8.91 -6.92
CA THR A 199 7.20 -9.50 -5.81
C THR A 199 6.54 -9.07 -4.51
N THR A 200 6.09 -10.05 -3.70
CA THR A 200 5.37 -9.82 -2.44
C THR A 200 6.28 -9.95 -1.24
N GLY A 201 6.01 -9.21 -0.16
CA GLY A 201 6.71 -9.35 1.12
C GLY A 201 8.19 -8.94 1.06
N MET A 202 8.55 -7.93 0.24
CA MET A 202 9.92 -7.41 0.18
C MET A 202 10.23 -6.58 1.44
N PHE A 203 9.64 -5.41 1.60
CA PHE A 203 9.81 -4.58 2.78
C PHE A 203 8.47 -4.26 3.43
N GLN A 204 8.32 -4.64 4.70
CA GLN A 204 7.08 -4.45 5.48
C GLN A 204 7.20 -3.20 6.36
N TRP A 205 7.24 -2.02 5.73
CA TRP A 205 7.33 -0.77 6.48
C TRP A 205 6.08 -0.50 7.32
N ALA A 206 6.27 -0.07 8.58
CA ALA A 206 5.18 0.25 9.47
C ALA A 206 4.23 1.31 8.86
N ASN A 207 2.93 1.12 9.03
CA ASN A 207 1.86 1.95 8.48
C ASN A 207 1.75 1.97 6.94
N TYR A 208 2.57 1.19 6.21
CA TYR A 208 2.62 1.18 4.74
C TYR A 208 2.09 -0.12 4.13
N GLY A 209 1.35 -0.93 4.88
CA GLY A 209 0.78 -2.21 4.43
C GLY A 209 -0.19 -2.06 3.26
N GLY A 210 -0.16 -3.02 2.32
CA GLY A 210 -1.05 -3.06 1.15
C GLY A 210 -0.80 -1.97 0.11
N VAL A 211 0.36 -1.31 0.14
CA VAL A 211 0.74 -0.25 -0.82
C VAL A 211 1.59 -0.83 -1.95
N ILE A 212 1.33 -0.37 -3.17
CA ILE A 212 2.14 -0.58 -4.38
C ILE A 212 2.69 0.79 -4.79
N ASN A 213 4.00 0.90 -4.90
CA ASN A 213 4.64 2.14 -5.34
C ASN A 213 4.72 2.23 -6.86
N ASP A 214 4.51 3.44 -7.40
CA ASP A 214 4.75 3.78 -8.80
C ASP A 214 5.43 5.15 -8.94
N SER A 215 6.28 5.30 -9.93
CA SER A 215 7.15 6.46 -10.16
C SER A 215 6.88 7.11 -11.51
N HIS A 216 7.48 8.26 -11.83
CA HIS A 216 7.29 8.98 -13.10
C HIS A 216 5.81 9.14 -13.50
N PHE A 217 4.97 9.47 -12.52
CA PHE A 217 3.58 9.08 -12.51
C PHE A 217 2.73 9.78 -13.57
N VAL A 218 2.78 11.12 -13.60
CA VAL A 218 2.02 11.91 -14.59
C VAL A 218 2.75 11.95 -15.94
N ALA A 219 4.07 12.17 -15.91
CA ALA A 219 4.87 12.30 -17.12
C ALA A 219 4.82 11.06 -18.03
N ARG A 220 4.59 9.87 -17.45
CA ARG A 220 4.48 8.61 -18.21
C ARG A 220 3.08 8.01 -18.18
N ASP A 221 2.08 8.81 -17.80
CA ASP A 221 0.66 8.40 -17.75
C ASP A 221 0.44 7.06 -17.03
N ARG A 222 0.86 6.97 -15.75
CA ARG A 222 0.87 5.69 -15.01
C ARG A 222 -0.36 5.45 -14.13
N MET A 223 -1.30 6.37 -14.07
CA MET A 223 -2.52 6.21 -13.26
C MET A 223 -3.30 4.94 -13.64
N GLY A 224 -3.53 4.70 -14.92
CA GLY A 224 -4.31 3.54 -15.38
C GLY A 224 -3.64 2.20 -15.03
N ARG A 225 -2.31 2.09 -15.14
CA ARG A 225 -1.63 0.86 -14.74
C ARG A 225 -1.67 0.64 -13.23
N SER A 226 -1.58 1.71 -12.43
CA SER A 226 -1.69 1.63 -10.97
C SER A 226 -3.10 1.22 -10.52
N MET A 227 -4.16 1.68 -11.23
CA MET A 227 -5.52 1.16 -11.05
C MET A 227 -5.60 -0.34 -11.33
N ALA A 228 -4.98 -0.82 -12.41
CA ALA A 228 -4.92 -2.25 -12.70
C ALA A 228 -4.11 -3.02 -11.63
N PHE A 229 -3.00 -2.47 -11.11
CA PHE A 229 -2.21 -3.10 -10.04
C PHE A 229 -3.01 -3.25 -8.75
N VAL A 230 -3.70 -2.19 -8.32
CA VAL A 230 -4.60 -2.19 -7.16
C VAL A 230 -5.69 -3.26 -7.34
N THR A 231 -6.33 -3.28 -8.50
CA THR A 231 -7.36 -4.26 -8.83
C THR A 231 -6.83 -5.70 -8.76
N ARG A 232 -5.63 -5.95 -9.32
CA ARG A 232 -4.97 -7.27 -9.26
C ARG A 232 -4.64 -7.66 -7.83
N ALA A 233 -4.12 -6.73 -7.03
CA ALA A 233 -3.78 -7.01 -5.63
C ALA A 233 -5.02 -7.47 -4.83
N ILE A 234 -6.19 -6.86 -5.07
CA ILE A 234 -7.45 -7.26 -4.46
C ILE A 234 -7.93 -8.62 -5.02
N LYS A 235 -7.97 -8.73 -6.35
CA LYS A 235 -8.51 -9.93 -7.03
C LYS A 235 -7.74 -11.19 -6.69
N ASP A 236 -6.42 -11.07 -6.61
CA ASP A 236 -5.50 -12.19 -6.37
C ASP A 236 -5.25 -12.44 -4.88
N GLY A 237 -5.86 -11.65 -3.98
CA GLY A 237 -5.71 -11.80 -2.53
C GLY A 237 -4.30 -11.47 -2.03
N LEU A 238 -3.58 -10.56 -2.70
CA LEU A 238 -2.22 -10.16 -2.32
C LEU A 238 -2.19 -9.16 -1.16
N THR A 239 -3.35 -8.65 -0.75
CA THR A 239 -3.51 -7.72 0.37
C THR A 239 -4.57 -8.23 1.34
N THR A 240 -4.50 -7.77 2.58
CA THR A 240 -5.51 -8.07 3.60
C THR A 240 -6.73 -7.16 3.46
N ASN A 241 -7.89 -7.59 3.97
CA ASN A 241 -9.13 -6.80 4.06
C ASN A 241 -9.76 -6.37 2.73
N GLY A 242 -9.44 -7.04 1.61
CA GLY A 242 -10.07 -6.76 0.32
C GLY A 242 -9.83 -5.36 -0.25
N ALA A 243 -8.84 -4.65 0.26
CA ALA A 243 -8.44 -3.32 -0.18
C ALA A 243 -6.96 -3.29 -0.57
N ALA A 244 -6.62 -2.47 -1.56
CA ALA A 244 -5.25 -2.23 -1.99
C ALA A 244 -5.04 -0.75 -2.30
N TRP A 245 -3.80 -0.30 -2.17
CA TRP A 245 -3.39 1.08 -2.36
C TRP A 245 -2.28 1.18 -3.39
N ALA A 246 -2.25 2.26 -4.16
CA ALA A 246 -1.06 2.61 -4.93
C ALA A 246 -0.61 4.03 -4.56
N VAL A 247 0.71 4.25 -4.56
CA VAL A 247 1.31 5.56 -4.36
C VAL A 247 2.13 5.91 -5.58
N GLY A 248 1.65 6.89 -6.35
CA GLY A 248 2.32 7.39 -7.54
C GLY A 248 2.95 8.74 -7.28
N VAL A 249 4.28 8.87 -7.50
CA VAL A 249 5.00 10.13 -7.30
C VAL A 249 5.50 10.64 -8.65
N GLU A 250 5.28 11.95 -8.90
CA GLU A 250 5.69 12.60 -10.14
C GLU A 250 7.21 12.78 -10.22
N GLU A 251 7.75 12.67 -11.44
CA GLU A 251 9.18 12.90 -11.68
C GLU A 251 9.58 14.37 -11.56
N SER A 252 10.87 14.66 -11.77
CA SER A 252 11.43 16.02 -11.75
C SER A 252 11.29 16.75 -10.40
N GLY A 253 11.68 16.08 -9.33
CA GLY A 253 11.77 16.63 -7.98
C GLY A 253 10.58 16.30 -7.07
N GLY A 254 9.64 15.45 -7.50
CA GLY A 254 8.58 14.92 -6.64
C GLY A 254 9.14 13.91 -5.63
N SER A 255 8.77 14.05 -4.36
CA SER A 255 9.14 13.11 -3.29
C SER A 255 8.09 13.09 -2.20
N LEU A 256 7.64 11.91 -1.83
CA LEU A 256 6.80 11.68 -0.65
C LEU A 256 7.71 11.29 0.52
N PHE A 257 7.82 12.15 1.52
CA PHE A 257 8.47 11.84 2.79
C PHE A 257 7.46 11.20 3.73
N LEU A 258 7.82 10.10 4.39
CA LEU A 258 6.99 9.42 5.39
C LEU A 258 7.76 9.37 6.71
N ASP A 259 7.17 9.90 7.76
CA ASP A 259 7.76 9.89 9.11
C ASP A 259 7.39 8.64 9.92
N ARG A 260 8.01 8.50 11.09
CA ARG A 260 7.78 7.37 12.01
C ARG A 260 6.34 7.25 12.53
N SER A 261 5.57 8.32 12.50
CA SER A 261 4.16 8.29 12.95
C SER A 261 3.22 7.74 11.88
N GLY A 262 3.68 7.63 10.63
CA GLY A 262 2.87 7.28 9.47
C GLY A 262 2.32 8.49 8.73
N MET A 263 2.73 9.71 9.11
CA MET A 263 2.37 10.93 8.39
C MET A 263 3.31 11.15 7.22
N ALA A 264 2.75 11.23 6.02
CA ALA A 264 3.49 11.59 4.82
C ALA A 264 3.34 13.08 4.49
N THR A 265 4.39 13.66 3.91
CA THR A 265 4.41 15.05 3.40
C THR A 265 4.96 15.03 1.98
N GLN A 266 4.26 15.67 1.05
CA GLN A 266 4.69 15.76 -0.35
C GLN A 266 5.62 16.95 -0.57
N TYR A 267 6.70 16.71 -1.33
CA TYR A 267 7.69 17.71 -1.73
C TYR A 267 7.78 17.83 -3.25
N GLY A 268 8.04 19.02 -3.72
CA GLY A 268 8.42 19.33 -5.11
C GLY A 268 7.30 19.26 -6.12
N LYS A 269 6.90 18.09 -6.58
CA LYS A 269 5.81 17.85 -7.53
C LYS A 269 4.70 17.03 -6.87
N ASP A 270 3.59 16.83 -7.58
CA ASP A 270 2.44 16.11 -7.04
C ASP A 270 2.72 14.62 -6.81
N ALA A 271 2.01 14.06 -5.85
CA ALA A 271 1.84 12.62 -5.70
C ALA A 271 0.35 12.26 -5.68
N TYR A 272 0.07 10.99 -5.89
CA TYR A 272 -1.29 10.44 -5.94
C TYR A 272 -1.36 9.19 -5.09
N VAL A 273 -2.41 9.10 -4.27
CA VAL A 273 -2.74 7.88 -3.54
C VAL A 273 -4.02 7.33 -4.13
N VAL A 274 -4.00 6.10 -4.61
CA VAL A 274 -5.12 5.42 -5.26
C VAL A 274 -5.57 4.26 -4.39
N LEU A 275 -6.85 4.21 -4.05
CA LEU A 275 -7.46 3.13 -3.28
C LEU A 275 -8.48 2.39 -4.13
N GLY A 276 -8.36 1.07 -4.16
CA GLY A 276 -9.47 0.16 -4.44
C GLY A 276 -9.89 -0.51 -3.13
N ASP A 277 -11.17 -0.54 -2.84
CA ASP A 277 -11.71 -1.02 -1.57
C ASP A 277 -12.84 -2.05 -1.73
N HIS A 278 -13.00 -2.60 -2.92
CA HIS A 278 -13.93 -3.69 -3.20
C HIS A 278 -13.41 -4.59 -4.33
N ARG A 279 -14.07 -5.71 -4.55
CA ARG A 279 -13.71 -6.63 -5.64
C ARG A 279 -14.08 -6.01 -6.99
N PRO A 280 -13.22 -6.18 -8.03
CA PRO A 280 -13.52 -5.67 -9.37
C PRO A 280 -14.77 -6.32 -9.96
N GLU A 281 -15.56 -5.55 -10.70
CA GLU A 281 -16.66 -6.05 -11.51
C GLU A 281 -16.13 -6.97 -12.62
N GLN A 282 -14.99 -6.62 -13.22
CA GLN A 282 -14.29 -7.47 -14.18
C GLN A 282 -12.77 -7.28 -14.09
N ALA A 283 -12.05 -8.32 -13.65
CA ALA A 283 -10.61 -8.46 -13.80
C ALA A 283 -10.29 -9.93 -14.11
N VAL A 284 -10.17 -10.22 -15.40
CA VAL A 284 -9.97 -11.57 -15.94
C VAL A 284 -8.93 -11.49 -17.07
N ASP A 285 -8.08 -12.52 -17.21
CA ASP A 285 -7.09 -12.58 -18.28
C ASP A 285 -7.72 -12.37 -19.66
N ARG A 286 -7.09 -11.55 -20.48
CA ARG A 286 -7.51 -11.17 -21.84
C ARG A 286 -8.89 -10.52 -21.90
N LYS A 287 -9.34 -9.90 -20.81
CA LYS A 287 -10.55 -9.08 -20.77
C LYS A 287 -10.20 -7.69 -20.25
N PRO A 288 -10.82 -6.64 -20.79
CA PRO A 288 -10.62 -5.30 -20.30
C PRO A 288 -11.05 -5.16 -18.83
N LEU A 289 -10.38 -4.29 -18.09
CA LEU A 289 -10.72 -3.99 -16.70
C LEU A 289 -12.07 -3.27 -16.62
N THR A 290 -12.89 -3.67 -15.65
CA THR A 290 -14.00 -2.86 -15.13
C THR A 290 -13.89 -2.78 -13.62
N TYR A 291 -13.81 -1.54 -13.11
CA TYR A 291 -13.75 -1.23 -11.70
C TYR A 291 -14.35 0.16 -11.45
N SER A 292 -15.38 0.23 -10.63
CA SER A 292 -16.04 1.49 -10.28
C SER A 292 -15.36 2.16 -9.07
N ASP A 293 -15.39 3.49 -9.05
CA ASP A 293 -15.15 4.32 -7.87
C ASP A 293 -13.78 4.14 -7.17
N PHE A 294 -12.68 4.04 -7.92
CA PHE A 294 -11.37 4.26 -7.31
C PHE A 294 -11.35 5.60 -6.57
N LYS A 295 -10.90 5.60 -5.33
CA LYS A 295 -10.71 6.81 -4.53
C LYS A 295 -9.28 7.32 -4.73
N ILE A 296 -9.15 8.57 -5.18
CA ILE A 296 -7.85 9.14 -5.54
C ILE A 296 -7.63 10.44 -4.79
N TRP A 297 -6.55 10.49 -3.98
CA TRP A 297 -6.06 11.71 -3.37
C TRP A 297 -4.92 12.28 -4.22
N ARG A 298 -5.01 13.56 -4.55
CA ARG A 298 -3.91 14.31 -5.15
C ARG A 298 -3.21 15.10 -4.05
N LEU A 299 -1.94 14.83 -3.85
CA LEU A 299 -1.09 15.49 -2.87
C LEU A 299 -0.20 16.51 -3.58
N THR A 300 -0.53 17.78 -3.48
CA THR A 300 0.30 18.88 -3.96
C THR A 300 1.47 19.12 -3.00
N PRO A 301 2.55 19.83 -3.42
CA PRO A 301 3.66 20.15 -2.53
C PRO A 301 3.20 20.80 -1.21
N GLY A 302 3.64 20.25 -0.08
CA GLY A 302 3.23 20.62 1.27
C GLY A 302 1.98 19.89 1.79
N ALA A 303 1.21 19.23 0.94
CA ALA A 303 0.09 18.40 1.39
C ALA A 303 0.57 17.19 2.19
N THR A 304 -0.25 16.75 3.13
CA THR A 304 0.01 15.60 3.98
C THR A 304 -0.99 14.48 3.76
N PHE A 305 -0.57 13.24 4.07
CA PHE A 305 -1.42 12.05 4.05
C PHE A 305 -1.07 11.14 5.23
N ASP A 306 -2.05 10.79 6.05
CA ASP A 306 -1.85 9.90 7.20
C ASP A 306 -2.01 8.44 6.77
N PHE A 307 -0.89 7.72 6.58
CA PHE A 307 -0.92 6.30 6.23
C PHE A 307 -1.30 5.39 7.41
N LYS A 308 -1.19 5.87 8.65
CA LYS A 308 -1.60 5.11 9.83
C LYS A 308 -3.13 5.07 9.96
N ASN A 309 -3.78 6.24 9.86
CA ASN A 309 -5.24 6.36 10.04
C ASN A 309 -5.99 6.49 8.70
N ARG A 310 -5.30 6.55 7.59
CA ARG A 310 -5.77 6.60 6.20
C ARG A 310 -7.05 7.39 6.01
N PRO A 311 -6.99 8.62 5.48
CA PRO A 311 -8.14 9.50 5.42
C PRO A 311 -9.25 8.91 4.57
N THR A 312 -10.47 9.10 5.03
CA THR A 312 -11.69 8.66 4.35
C THR A 312 -12.31 9.76 3.49
N CYS A 313 -11.62 10.90 3.35
CA CYS A 313 -12.12 12.13 2.72
C CYS A 313 -11.03 12.83 1.92
N GLY A 314 -11.42 13.79 1.08
CA GLY A 314 -10.50 14.57 0.26
C GLY A 314 -10.09 13.88 -1.04
N TYR A 315 -10.63 12.71 -1.33
CA TYR A 315 -10.45 12.01 -2.60
C TYR A 315 -11.45 12.48 -3.66
N TYR A 316 -11.12 12.26 -4.92
CA TYR A 316 -12.08 12.27 -6.02
C TYR A 316 -12.24 10.84 -6.56
N LEU A 317 -13.37 10.58 -7.23
CA LEU A 317 -13.68 9.27 -7.78
C LEU A 317 -13.31 9.18 -9.26
N ARG A 318 -12.82 8.00 -9.67
CA ARG A 318 -12.62 7.61 -11.07
C ARG A 318 -12.92 6.14 -11.25
N SER A 319 -13.53 5.81 -12.37
CA SER A 319 -13.88 4.45 -12.75
C SER A 319 -13.17 4.03 -14.04
N VAL A 320 -13.10 2.74 -14.24
CA VAL A 320 -12.69 2.12 -15.50
C VAL A 320 -13.82 1.23 -15.97
N THR A 321 -14.34 1.48 -17.15
CA THR A 321 -15.42 0.68 -17.76
C THR A 321 -14.94 0.03 -19.04
N ASN A 322 -14.87 -1.30 -19.03
CA ASN A 322 -14.42 -2.09 -20.19
C ASN A 322 -13.09 -1.58 -20.77
N GLY A 323 -12.10 -1.32 -19.90
CA GLY A 323 -10.77 -0.85 -20.24
C GLY A 323 -10.66 0.65 -20.55
N THR A 324 -11.77 1.36 -20.56
CA THR A 324 -11.80 2.81 -20.77
C THR A 324 -11.91 3.53 -19.44
N PRO A 325 -10.91 4.31 -19.04
CA PRO A 325 -10.96 5.07 -17.81
C PRO A 325 -11.78 6.35 -17.98
N ASP A 326 -12.31 6.86 -16.87
CA ASP A 326 -12.89 8.20 -16.82
C ASP A 326 -11.90 9.27 -17.31
N PRO A 327 -12.38 10.37 -17.89
CA PRO A 327 -11.50 11.47 -18.29
C PRO A 327 -10.86 12.15 -17.09
N ASN A 328 -9.73 12.83 -17.32
CA ASN A 328 -9.03 13.63 -16.31
C ASN A 328 -8.60 12.82 -15.08
N LEU A 329 -7.93 11.67 -15.28
CA LEU A 329 -7.49 10.78 -14.19
C LEU A 329 -6.68 11.47 -13.09
N TYR A 330 -5.96 12.55 -13.40
CA TYR A 330 -5.06 13.26 -12.48
C TYR A 330 -5.71 14.46 -11.76
N SER A 331 -7.01 14.69 -11.95
CA SER A 331 -7.73 15.77 -11.27
C SER A 331 -9.20 15.43 -11.11
N GLY A 332 -9.83 16.01 -10.11
CA GLY A 332 -11.26 15.85 -9.84
C GLY A 332 -11.68 16.74 -8.68
N THR A 333 -12.98 16.89 -8.48
CA THR A 333 -13.54 17.61 -7.33
C THR A 333 -13.43 16.70 -6.10
N PRO A 334 -12.69 17.10 -5.06
CA PRO A 334 -12.59 16.30 -3.85
C PRO A 334 -13.94 16.14 -3.15
N VAL A 335 -14.21 14.94 -2.68
CA VAL A 335 -15.31 14.67 -1.75
C VAL A 335 -14.95 15.31 -0.40
N THR A 336 -15.69 16.30 0.02
CA THR A 336 -15.41 17.10 1.23
C THR A 336 -16.41 16.85 2.36
N ASN A 337 -17.60 16.36 2.05
CA ASN A 337 -18.62 16.01 3.05
C ASN A 337 -18.43 14.56 3.49
N CYS A 338 -17.36 14.34 4.22
CA CYS A 338 -17.08 13.06 4.83
C CYS A 338 -17.43 13.21 6.30
N GLY A 339 -18.68 13.01 6.63
CA GLY A 339 -19.04 12.76 8.03
C GLY A 339 -18.08 11.73 8.60
N SER A 340 -17.68 11.84 9.80
CA SER A 340 -16.69 11.00 10.49
C SER A 340 -16.86 9.54 10.09
N GLN A 341 -15.83 8.98 9.41
CA GLN A 341 -15.76 7.62 8.86
C GLN A 341 -16.33 7.44 7.43
N GLY A 342 -15.49 6.94 6.55
CA GLY A 342 -15.63 6.54 5.13
C GLY A 342 -17.03 6.57 4.52
N GLY A 343 -17.20 7.16 3.35
CA GLY A 343 -18.41 7.35 2.49
C GLY A 343 -19.67 6.51 2.71
N GLY A 344 -20.05 6.26 3.92
CA GLY A 344 -21.24 5.57 4.38
C GLY A 344 -21.89 6.35 5.51
N GLY A 345 -23.17 6.15 5.74
CA GLY A 345 -23.87 6.66 6.90
C GLY A 345 -23.25 6.13 8.18
N SER A 346 -23.27 6.91 9.25
CA SER A 346 -23.05 6.40 10.60
C SER A 346 -24.31 6.59 11.40
N LEU A 347 -24.80 5.52 12.01
CA LEU A 347 -25.92 5.57 12.93
C LEU A 347 -25.42 5.20 14.32
N ALA A 348 -25.65 6.08 15.28
CA ALA A 348 -25.51 5.77 16.69
C ALA A 348 -26.89 5.49 17.26
N GLU A 349 -26.99 4.49 18.13
CA GLU A 349 -28.18 4.19 18.86
C GLU A 349 -28.75 5.44 19.58
N SER A 350 -30.08 5.61 19.52
CA SER A 350 -30.80 6.64 20.26
C SER A 350 -32.14 6.07 20.72
N GLU A 351 -32.27 5.82 22.01
CA GLU A 351 -33.46 5.22 22.60
C GLU A 351 -34.69 6.13 22.63
N PRO A 352 -35.88 5.58 22.39
CA PRO A 352 -36.20 4.16 22.19
C PRO A 352 -36.03 3.75 20.70
N ASN A 353 -35.33 2.64 20.44
CA ASN A 353 -35.15 2.06 19.09
C ASN A 353 -35.44 0.53 19.07
N ASP A 354 -36.20 0.02 20.07
CA ASP A 354 -36.53 -1.40 20.27
C ASP A 354 -37.48 -1.99 19.24
N THR A 355 -37.96 -1.20 18.28
CA THR A 355 -38.92 -1.65 17.26
C THR A 355 -38.59 -1.03 15.89
N ARG A 356 -39.09 -1.64 14.82
CA ARG A 356 -38.96 -1.08 13.46
C ARG A 356 -39.57 0.32 13.31
N ASP A 357 -40.61 0.64 14.07
CA ASP A 357 -41.29 1.94 14.03
C ASP A 357 -40.51 3.01 14.80
N THR A 358 -39.67 2.60 15.74
CA THR A 358 -38.78 3.44 16.53
C THR A 358 -37.31 3.32 16.07
N ALA A 359 -37.05 2.51 15.02
CA ALA A 359 -35.72 2.33 14.49
C ALA A 359 -34.97 3.65 14.30
N ASP A 360 -33.71 3.69 14.75
CA ASP A 360 -32.82 4.83 14.53
C ASP A 360 -32.72 5.06 13.04
N ASP A 361 -33.67 5.80 12.56
CA ASP A 361 -33.54 6.67 11.44
C ASP A 361 -34.80 7.08 10.71
N ALA A 362 -35.02 8.33 10.57
CA ALA A 362 -35.91 8.86 9.55
C ALA A 362 -35.39 8.55 8.12
N THR A 363 -34.08 8.32 7.96
CA THR A 363 -33.38 8.05 6.69
C THR A 363 -32.56 6.76 6.80
N ALA A 364 -32.69 5.82 5.88
CA ALA A 364 -31.92 4.58 5.88
C ALA A 364 -30.39 4.85 5.86
N LEU A 365 -29.62 3.99 6.56
CA LEU A 365 -28.16 4.02 6.54
C LEU A 365 -27.64 4.03 5.11
N THR A 366 -26.82 5.03 4.79
CA THR A 366 -26.13 5.08 3.51
C THR A 366 -24.96 4.09 3.53
N LEU A 367 -24.95 3.14 2.58
CA LEU A 367 -23.94 2.10 2.49
C LEU A 367 -22.78 2.49 1.55
N PRO A 368 -21.54 2.05 1.88
CA PRO A 368 -21.14 1.38 3.12
C PRO A 368 -21.32 2.27 4.34
N GLY A 369 -21.47 1.71 5.54
CA GLY A 369 -21.74 2.49 6.73
C GLY A 369 -21.30 1.82 8.03
N SER A 370 -21.60 2.48 9.16
CA SER A 370 -21.33 1.96 10.49
C SER A 370 -22.53 2.17 11.42
N ILE A 371 -22.67 1.26 12.37
CA ILE A 371 -23.68 1.28 13.41
C ILE A 371 -22.96 1.14 14.75
N THR A 372 -23.39 1.90 15.76
CA THR A 372 -22.87 1.79 17.13
C THR A 372 -24.03 1.86 18.11
N GLY A 373 -23.99 1.06 19.16
CA GLY A 373 -24.99 1.08 20.22
C GLY A 373 -24.51 0.36 21.48
N SER A 374 -25.39 0.25 22.47
CA SER A 374 -25.12 -0.45 23.74
C SER A 374 -26.39 -1.13 24.27
N MET A 375 -26.26 -2.33 24.80
CA MET A 375 -27.37 -3.13 25.31
C MET A 375 -27.71 -2.77 26.77
N LYS A 376 -28.80 -2.08 27.00
CA LYS A 376 -29.19 -1.57 28.34
C LYS A 376 -29.80 -2.62 29.25
N SER A 377 -30.41 -3.65 28.65
CA SER A 377 -31.02 -4.80 29.38
C SER A 377 -30.91 -6.07 28.55
N THR A 378 -31.07 -7.23 29.18
CA THR A 378 -31.26 -8.48 28.44
C THR A 378 -32.57 -8.41 27.65
N GLY A 379 -32.53 -8.75 26.37
CA GLY A 379 -33.64 -8.62 25.43
C GLY A 379 -33.80 -7.22 24.82
N ASP A 380 -32.88 -6.31 25.10
CA ASP A 380 -32.73 -5.03 24.40
C ASP A 380 -32.47 -5.23 22.92
N ARG A 381 -33.07 -4.40 22.06
CA ARG A 381 -33.00 -4.56 20.61
C ARG A 381 -32.83 -3.22 19.95
N ASP A 382 -31.76 -3.11 19.16
CA ASP A 382 -31.43 -1.91 18.40
C ASP A 382 -31.72 -2.10 16.92
N TYR A 383 -32.75 -1.40 16.41
CA TYR A 383 -33.16 -1.47 15.01
C TYR A 383 -32.56 -0.32 14.20
N PHE A 384 -31.89 -0.66 13.10
CA PHE A 384 -31.31 0.31 12.16
C PHE A 384 -31.83 0.08 10.76
N LYS A 385 -32.33 1.14 10.13
CA LYS A 385 -32.91 1.09 8.78
C LYS A 385 -31.82 1.10 7.71
N VAL A 386 -31.90 0.19 6.73
CA VAL A 386 -30.94 0.04 5.65
C VAL A 386 -31.66 -0.05 4.30
N GLY A 387 -31.17 0.69 3.29
CA GLY A 387 -31.66 0.62 1.91
C GLY A 387 -30.76 -0.21 1.01
N LEU A 388 -31.32 -1.14 0.22
CA LEU A 388 -30.60 -1.88 -0.81
C LEU A 388 -31.26 -1.73 -2.18
N ALA A 389 -30.44 -1.54 -3.22
CA ALA A 389 -30.89 -1.67 -4.60
C ALA A 389 -30.91 -3.13 -5.07
N SER A 390 -31.56 -3.40 -6.19
CA SER A 390 -31.59 -4.74 -6.81
C SER A 390 -30.18 -5.23 -7.13
N GLY A 391 -29.88 -6.47 -6.77
CA GLY A 391 -28.58 -7.12 -6.99
C GLY A 391 -27.50 -6.74 -5.96
N GLN A 392 -27.74 -5.77 -5.09
CA GLN A 392 -26.76 -5.42 -4.06
C GLN A 392 -26.70 -6.47 -2.96
N THR A 393 -25.48 -6.78 -2.55
CA THR A 393 -25.16 -7.57 -1.35
C THR A 393 -24.67 -6.63 -0.25
N ALA A 394 -25.16 -6.81 0.96
CA ALA A 394 -24.62 -6.14 2.14
C ALA A 394 -24.13 -7.16 3.17
N THR A 395 -23.01 -6.87 3.81
CA THR A 395 -22.49 -7.66 4.93
C THR A 395 -22.37 -6.75 6.15
N VAL A 396 -22.92 -7.19 7.27
CA VAL A 396 -22.80 -6.55 8.59
C VAL A 396 -21.84 -7.38 9.42
N ASN A 397 -20.80 -6.74 9.96
CA ASN A 397 -19.86 -7.34 10.90
C ASN A 397 -19.87 -6.51 12.18
N CYS A 398 -20.26 -7.12 13.30
CA CYS A 398 -20.36 -6.47 14.60
C CYS A 398 -19.28 -6.99 15.54
N ALA A 399 -18.47 -6.08 16.08
CA ALA A 399 -17.61 -6.33 17.22
C ALA A 399 -18.45 -6.14 18.50
N VAL A 400 -18.63 -7.22 19.26
CA VAL A 400 -19.43 -7.26 20.47
C VAL A 400 -18.54 -7.19 21.70
N PRO A 401 -18.80 -6.29 22.68
CA PRO A 401 -18.00 -6.22 23.90
C PRO A 401 -18.31 -7.38 24.85
N THR A 402 -17.36 -7.76 25.69
CA THR A 402 -17.46 -8.88 26.64
C THR A 402 -18.49 -8.69 27.76
N ALA A 403 -19.23 -7.58 27.77
CA ALA A 403 -20.26 -7.27 28.76
C ALA A 403 -21.58 -8.01 28.50
N TYR A 404 -21.82 -8.42 27.27
CA TYR A 404 -23.07 -9.11 26.86
C TYR A 404 -22.80 -10.02 25.65
N ASP A 405 -23.73 -10.90 25.42
CA ASP A 405 -23.88 -11.74 24.25
C ASP A 405 -24.96 -11.13 23.37
N ALA A 406 -24.64 -10.78 22.14
CA ALA A 406 -25.59 -10.14 21.24
C ALA A 406 -25.72 -10.93 19.95
N ASP A 407 -26.96 -11.09 19.51
CA ASP A 407 -27.34 -11.70 18.24
C ASP A 407 -27.55 -10.64 17.16
N LEU A 408 -27.28 -10.99 15.92
CA LEU A 408 -27.42 -10.11 14.76
C LEU A 408 -28.41 -10.67 13.74
N TYR A 409 -29.41 -9.87 13.37
CA TYR A 409 -30.44 -10.26 12.41
C TYR A 409 -30.51 -9.28 11.23
N TRP A 410 -30.73 -9.83 10.05
CA TRP A 410 -31.12 -9.08 8.86
C TRP A 410 -32.61 -9.31 8.59
N LEU A 411 -33.40 -8.23 8.62
CA LEU A 411 -34.86 -8.33 8.54
C LEU A 411 -35.39 -7.63 7.28
N ASP A 412 -36.49 -8.14 6.72
CA ASP A 412 -37.25 -7.43 5.69
C ASP A 412 -38.11 -6.28 6.25
N SER A 413 -38.77 -5.54 5.37
CA SER A 413 -39.65 -4.43 5.77
C SER A 413 -40.85 -4.85 6.62
N THR A 414 -41.18 -6.15 6.67
CA THR A 414 -42.26 -6.68 7.50
C THR A 414 -41.75 -7.14 8.87
N GLY A 415 -40.42 -7.22 9.07
CA GLY A 415 -39.79 -7.74 10.29
C GLY A 415 -39.51 -9.23 10.24
N SER A 416 -39.66 -9.87 9.08
CA SER A 416 -39.32 -11.28 8.94
C SER A 416 -37.80 -11.41 8.80
N THR A 417 -37.19 -12.33 9.56
CA THR A 417 -35.78 -12.63 9.50
C THR A 417 -35.41 -13.24 8.12
N LEU A 418 -34.48 -12.60 7.46
CA LEU A 418 -33.92 -13.06 6.17
C LEU A 418 -32.64 -13.86 6.40
N GLU A 419 -31.74 -13.33 7.24
CA GLU A 419 -30.48 -13.94 7.63
C GLU A 419 -30.19 -13.60 9.10
N ARG A 420 -29.34 -14.40 9.75
CA ARG A 420 -28.91 -14.16 11.13
C ARG A 420 -27.52 -14.71 11.44
N SER A 421 -26.89 -14.14 12.45
CA SER A 421 -25.69 -14.63 13.12
C SER A 421 -25.97 -14.66 14.61
N VAL A 422 -25.77 -15.81 15.26
CA VAL A 422 -26.10 -16.08 16.68
C VAL A 422 -24.96 -16.89 17.30
N ASN A 423 -23.78 -16.29 17.43
CA ASN A 423 -22.60 -16.94 17.98
C ASN A 423 -22.64 -16.86 19.51
N ASP A 424 -22.72 -17.97 20.18
CA ASP A 424 -22.85 -18.04 21.65
C ASP A 424 -21.63 -17.44 22.36
N GLY A 425 -21.90 -16.66 23.40
CA GLY A 425 -20.94 -16.18 24.39
C GLY A 425 -20.65 -14.68 24.35
N ALA A 426 -20.63 -14.09 25.54
CA ALA A 426 -20.35 -12.65 25.70
C ALA A 426 -19.02 -12.24 25.06
N GLY A 427 -19.08 -11.24 24.18
CA GLY A 427 -17.93 -10.78 23.39
C GLY A 427 -17.67 -11.57 22.11
N SER A 428 -18.58 -12.48 21.71
CA SER A 428 -18.51 -13.13 20.39
C SER A 428 -18.94 -12.16 19.30
N ASP A 429 -18.11 -12.00 18.29
CA ASP A 429 -18.40 -11.14 17.13
C ASP A 429 -19.44 -11.78 16.22
N GLU A 430 -20.33 -10.96 15.64
CA GLU A 430 -21.40 -11.38 14.76
C GLU A 430 -21.16 -10.93 13.30
N SER A 431 -21.57 -11.78 12.34
CA SER A 431 -21.44 -11.45 10.92
C SER A 431 -22.58 -12.04 10.10
N VAL A 432 -23.29 -11.21 9.34
CA VAL A 432 -24.40 -11.63 8.48
C VAL A 432 -24.30 -10.99 7.09
N THR A 433 -24.59 -11.77 6.06
CA THR A 433 -24.57 -11.29 4.66
C THR A 433 -25.92 -11.56 4.00
N PHE A 434 -26.49 -10.55 3.35
CA PHE A 434 -27.74 -10.65 2.62
C PHE A 434 -27.60 -10.05 1.20
N THR A 435 -28.13 -10.75 0.19
CA THR A 435 -28.21 -10.29 -1.20
C THR A 435 -29.63 -10.03 -1.61
N ARG A 436 -29.93 -8.79 -2.01
CA ARG A 436 -31.25 -8.44 -2.54
C ARG A 436 -31.40 -8.93 -3.98
N THR A 437 -32.37 -9.81 -4.21
CA THR A 437 -32.70 -10.35 -5.56
C THR A 437 -33.90 -9.66 -6.22
N ALA A 438 -34.76 -8.99 -5.46
CA ALA A 438 -35.95 -8.32 -5.99
C ALA A 438 -35.60 -7.04 -6.78
N SER A 439 -36.36 -6.72 -7.81
CA SER A 439 -36.19 -5.51 -8.62
C SER A 439 -36.47 -4.22 -7.82
N GLY A 440 -35.86 -3.10 -8.21
CA GLY A 440 -35.99 -1.80 -7.52
C GLY A 440 -35.18 -1.69 -6.25
N SER A 441 -35.40 -0.64 -5.45
CA SER A 441 -34.84 -0.47 -4.11
C SER A 441 -35.78 -1.02 -3.05
N GLY A 442 -35.26 -1.44 -1.90
CA GLY A 442 -36.04 -1.92 -0.76
C GLY A 442 -35.49 -1.47 0.56
N THR A 443 -36.38 -1.33 1.55
CA THR A 443 -36.01 -1.04 2.94
C THR A 443 -35.87 -2.34 3.69
N TYR A 444 -34.83 -2.45 4.51
CA TYR A 444 -34.49 -3.55 5.38
C TYR A 444 -34.12 -3.00 6.75
N TYR A 445 -33.96 -3.89 7.72
CA TYR A 445 -33.47 -3.53 9.04
C TYR A 445 -32.33 -4.46 9.45
N VAL A 446 -31.32 -3.87 10.07
CA VAL A 446 -30.35 -4.57 10.90
C VAL A 446 -30.86 -4.47 12.32
N ASP A 447 -30.94 -5.57 13.01
CA ASP A 447 -31.39 -5.68 14.38
C ASP A 447 -30.28 -6.36 15.20
N VAL A 448 -29.83 -5.69 16.25
CA VAL A 448 -28.85 -6.22 17.20
C VAL A 448 -29.60 -6.46 18.49
N GLU A 449 -29.67 -7.71 18.98
CA GLU A 449 -30.43 -8.13 20.14
C GLU A 449 -29.49 -8.61 21.25
N ALA A 450 -29.71 -8.13 22.49
CA ALA A 450 -29.05 -8.68 23.67
C ALA A 450 -29.61 -10.03 24.04
N TYR A 451 -29.02 -11.14 23.63
CA TYR A 451 -29.40 -12.49 24.05
C TYR A 451 -29.18 -12.69 25.54
N SER A 452 -28.03 -12.26 26.06
CA SER A 452 -27.76 -12.29 27.50
C SER A 452 -26.78 -11.19 27.93
N GLY A 453 -26.88 -10.78 29.18
CA GLY A 453 -26.08 -9.69 29.73
C GLY A 453 -26.60 -8.30 29.33
N SER A 454 -25.91 -7.27 29.76
CA SER A 454 -26.21 -5.86 29.41
C SER A 454 -25.07 -4.96 29.91
N GLY A 455 -25.00 -3.73 29.43
CA GLY A 455 -24.01 -2.75 29.91
C GLY A 455 -23.89 -1.53 29.01
N SER A 456 -23.15 -0.55 29.48
CA SER A 456 -22.85 0.68 28.74
C SER A 456 -21.66 0.54 27.76
N SER A 457 -21.09 -0.66 27.65
CA SER A 457 -20.06 -0.93 26.65
C SER A 457 -20.65 -0.92 25.26
N THR A 458 -20.03 -0.21 24.33
CA THR A 458 -20.55 -0.01 22.97
C THR A 458 -20.15 -1.15 22.05
N TYR A 459 -21.12 -1.77 21.36
CA TYR A 459 -20.84 -2.58 20.18
C TYR A 459 -20.61 -1.67 18.96
N SER A 460 -19.91 -2.19 17.97
CA SER A 460 -19.62 -1.47 16.73
C SER A 460 -19.76 -2.39 15.53
N CYS A 461 -20.66 -2.04 14.62
CA CYS A 461 -20.86 -2.80 13.38
C CYS A 461 -20.42 -2.00 12.17
N THR A 462 -19.76 -2.67 11.23
CA THR A 462 -19.52 -2.16 9.89
C THR A 462 -20.54 -2.78 8.93
N VAL A 463 -21.16 -1.97 8.07
CA VAL A 463 -22.10 -2.41 7.04
C VAL A 463 -21.46 -2.11 5.68
N SER A 464 -20.93 -3.13 5.04
CA SER A 464 -20.37 -3.05 3.69
C SER A 464 -21.43 -3.32 2.62
N LYS A 465 -21.14 -2.91 1.38
CA LYS A 465 -21.95 -3.30 0.21
C LYS A 465 -21.05 -3.77 -0.94
N SER A 466 -21.54 -4.70 -1.71
CA SER A 466 -20.94 -5.16 -2.96
C SER A 466 -22.01 -5.36 -4.04
#